data_49052e7bcc1b982901123a8a1a4e144e
#
_entry.id   49052e7bcc1b982901123a8a1a4e144e
#
_cell.length_a   1.000
_cell.length_b   1.000
_cell.length_c   1.000
_cell.angle_alpha   90.00
_cell.angle_beta   90.00
_cell.angle_gamma   90.00
#
_symmetry.space_group_name_H-M   'P 1'
#
loop_
_entity.id
_entity.type
_entity.pdbx_description
1 polymer ?
#
loop_
_entity_poly.entity_id
_entity_poly.type
_entity_poly.pdbx_seq_one_letter_code
_entity_poly.pdbx_strand_id
1 'polypeptide(L)'
;DLNENILEWGSEEIAIPYRSPVDRKIHRYFPDFYVKLKETTGKIKKYIIEVKPKKQLKPPTKPKRKTKSYLYEAYEYARNQAKWKAATEYCKDRLYEFKVMTEDELGIK
;
A
#
# COMPACT_ATOMS: atom_id res chain seq x y z
N ASP A 1 -10.80 18.11 12.13
CA ASP A 1 -11.13 16.72 11.95
C ASP A 1 -11.02 16.34 10.47
N LEU A 2 -10.33 15.28 10.21
CA LEU A 2 -10.14 14.79 8.84
C LEU A 2 -11.47 14.49 8.15
N ASN A 3 -12.45 14.03 8.91
CA ASN A 3 -13.74 13.66 8.37
C ASN A 3 -14.50 14.83 7.73
N GLU A 4 -14.29 16.03 8.22
CA GLU A 4 -14.93 17.22 7.69
C GLU A 4 -14.41 17.62 6.31
N ASN A 5 -13.20 17.16 5.97
CA ASN A 5 -12.52 17.56 4.75
C ASN A 5 -12.54 16.48 3.66
N ILE A 6 -13.11 15.32 3.96
CA ILE A 6 -13.16 14.23 2.99
C ILE A 6 -14.23 14.53 1.95
N LEU A 7 -13.81 14.68 0.70
CA LEU A 7 -14.72 14.91 -0.43
C LEU A 7 -15.21 13.62 -1.04
N GLU A 8 -14.37 12.59 -1.02
CA GLU A 8 -14.66 11.33 -1.66
C GLU A 8 -13.74 10.25 -1.09
N TRP A 9 -14.25 9.04 -0.95
CA TRP A 9 -13.43 7.90 -0.55
C TRP A 9 -14.03 6.62 -1.14
N GLY A 10 -13.17 5.61 -1.29
CA GLY A 10 -13.59 4.30 -1.77
C GLY A 10 -12.63 3.23 -1.28
N SER A 11 -13.08 1.98 -1.31
CA SER A 11 -12.23 0.87 -0.94
C SER A 11 -12.21 -0.14 -2.08
N GLU A 12 -10.99 -0.58 -2.42
CA GLU A 12 -10.73 -1.61 -3.44
C GLU A 12 -11.30 -1.30 -4.83
N GLU A 13 -11.50 -0.02 -5.16
CA GLU A 13 -12.05 0.42 -6.44
C GLU A 13 -10.99 0.62 -7.51
N ILE A 14 -9.74 0.75 -7.12
CA ILE A 14 -8.62 1.03 -8.02
C ILE A 14 -7.81 -0.25 -8.21
N ALA A 15 -7.57 -0.63 -9.47
CA ALA A 15 -6.73 -1.77 -9.80
C ALA A 15 -5.42 -1.28 -10.43
N ILE A 16 -4.30 -1.64 -9.84
CA ILE A 16 -2.98 -1.25 -10.31
C ILE A 16 -2.25 -2.49 -10.81
N PRO A 17 -1.92 -2.56 -12.09
CA PRO A 17 -1.15 -3.70 -12.59
C PRO A 17 0.29 -3.65 -12.08
N TYR A 18 0.82 -4.78 -11.71
CA TYR A 18 2.20 -4.91 -11.31
C TYR A 18 2.74 -6.27 -11.75
N ARG A 19 4.05 -6.35 -11.96
CA ARG A 19 4.70 -7.63 -12.27
C ARG A 19 5.18 -8.26 -10.97
N SER A 20 4.64 -9.43 -10.65
CA SER A 20 5.06 -10.16 -9.46
C SER A 20 6.47 -10.75 -9.65
N PRO A 21 7.39 -10.53 -8.70
CA PRO A 21 8.72 -11.13 -8.78
C PRO A 21 8.71 -12.63 -8.46
N VAL A 22 7.60 -13.15 -7.92
CA VAL A 22 7.49 -14.55 -7.54
C VAL A 22 7.21 -15.43 -8.76
N ASP A 23 6.25 -15.06 -9.60
CA ASP A 23 5.88 -15.85 -10.78
C ASP A 23 6.15 -15.12 -12.10
N ARG A 24 6.64 -13.88 -12.05
CA ARG A 24 6.96 -13.03 -13.20
C ARG A 24 5.77 -12.72 -14.09
N LYS A 25 4.55 -12.86 -13.55
CA LYS A 25 3.31 -12.55 -14.27
C LYS A 25 2.77 -11.20 -13.83
N ILE A 26 1.94 -10.61 -14.68
CA ILE A 26 1.24 -9.37 -14.34
C ILE A 26 0.00 -9.72 -13.53
N HIS A 27 -0.11 -9.10 -12.37
CA HIS A 27 -1.25 -9.23 -11.48
C HIS A 27 -1.88 -7.86 -11.24
N ARG A 28 -3.08 -7.84 -10.69
CA ARG A 28 -3.74 -6.61 -10.30
C ARG A 28 -3.64 -6.44 -8.80
N TYR A 29 -3.23 -5.25 -8.38
CA TYR A 29 -3.15 -4.89 -6.99
C TYR A 29 -4.30 -3.93 -6.67
N PHE A 30 -5.07 -4.25 -5.64
CA PHE A 30 -6.19 -3.43 -5.17
C PHE A 30 -5.81 -2.81 -3.83
N PRO A 31 -5.41 -1.53 -3.81
CA PRO A 31 -5.12 -0.84 -2.55
C PRO A 31 -6.36 -0.81 -1.65
N ASP A 32 -6.15 -0.74 -0.34
CA ASP A 32 -7.26 -0.79 0.61
C ASP A 32 -8.21 0.38 0.45
N PHE A 33 -7.68 1.60 0.33
CA PHE A 33 -8.50 2.81 0.27
C PHE A 33 -7.96 3.81 -0.73
N TYR A 34 -8.89 4.60 -1.28
CA TYR A 34 -8.52 5.84 -1.90
C TYR A 34 -9.30 6.96 -1.22
N VAL A 35 -8.68 8.14 -1.06
CA VAL A 35 -9.27 9.26 -0.35
C VAL A 35 -8.96 10.55 -1.08
N LYS A 36 -9.97 11.40 -1.21
CA LYS A 36 -9.84 12.75 -1.76
C LYS A 36 -10.18 13.73 -0.66
N LEU A 37 -9.22 14.58 -0.31
CA LEU A 37 -9.37 15.55 0.77
C LEU A 37 -9.27 16.98 0.25
N LYS A 38 -9.98 17.88 0.92
CA LYS A 38 -9.83 19.33 0.71
C LYS A 38 -9.09 19.90 1.91
N GLU A 39 -7.93 20.49 1.67
CA GLU A 39 -7.16 21.13 2.73
C GLU A 39 -7.77 22.48 3.12
N THR A 40 -7.37 23.00 4.28
CA THR A 40 -7.81 24.32 4.77
C THR A 40 -7.49 25.44 3.79
N THR A 41 -6.45 25.27 2.98
CA THR A 41 -6.09 26.23 1.93
C THR A 41 -6.99 26.16 0.70
N GLY A 42 -7.91 25.19 0.65
CA GLY A 42 -8.75 24.94 -0.51
C GLY A 42 -8.15 23.98 -1.51
N LYS A 43 -6.91 23.59 -1.33
CA LYS A 43 -6.22 22.65 -2.22
C LYS A 43 -6.75 21.24 -2.03
N ILE A 44 -6.94 20.52 -3.14
CA ILE A 44 -7.44 19.16 -3.11
C ILE A 44 -6.26 18.19 -3.20
N LYS A 45 -6.21 17.22 -2.28
CA LYS A 45 -5.21 16.16 -2.30
C LYS A 45 -5.89 14.80 -2.43
N LYS A 46 -5.23 13.92 -3.16
CA LYS A 46 -5.72 12.57 -3.43
C LYS A 46 -4.71 11.56 -2.93
N TYR A 47 -5.18 10.56 -2.18
CA TYR A 47 -4.32 9.55 -1.59
C TYR A 47 -4.79 8.16 -1.95
N ILE A 48 -3.84 7.27 -2.18
CA ILE A 48 -4.08 5.84 -2.24
C ILE A 48 -3.38 5.26 -1.02
N ILE A 49 -4.13 4.52 -0.20
CA ILE A 49 -3.67 4.08 1.11
C ILE A 49 -3.72 2.56 1.21
N GLU A 50 -2.61 2.00 1.65
CA GLU A 50 -2.49 0.59 1.99
C GLU A 50 -2.25 0.47 3.48
N VAL A 51 -2.99 -0.41 4.16
CA VAL A 51 -2.83 -0.64 5.60
C VAL A 51 -2.11 -1.97 5.80
N LYS A 52 -0.98 -1.95 6.49
CA LYS A 52 -0.18 -3.15 6.74
C LYS A 52 0.34 -3.15 8.18
N PRO A 53 0.44 -4.34 8.81
CA PRO A 53 1.12 -4.43 10.09
C PRO A 53 2.57 -3.99 9.94
N LYS A 54 3.07 -3.30 10.97
CA LYS A 54 4.42 -2.74 10.97
C LYS A 54 5.49 -3.77 10.65
N LYS A 55 5.34 -4.99 11.14
CA LYS A 55 6.33 -6.03 10.89
C LYS A 55 6.44 -6.42 9.42
N GLN A 56 5.41 -6.19 8.62
CA GLN A 56 5.43 -6.50 7.18
C GLN A 56 6.14 -5.44 6.35
N LEU A 57 6.53 -4.33 6.94
CA LEU A 57 7.29 -3.29 6.26
C LEU A 57 8.79 -3.58 6.21
N LYS A 58 9.24 -4.58 6.97
CA LYS A 58 10.64 -5.00 7.02
C LYS A 58 10.80 -6.38 6.40
N PRO A 59 11.97 -6.68 5.82
CA PRO A 59 12.21 -8.04 5.35
C PRO A 59 12.16 -9.02 6.52
N PRO A 60 11.70 -10.26 6.29
CA PRO A 60 11.67 -11.25 7.36
C PRO A 60 13.08 -11.60 7.82
N THR A 61 13.22 -11.90 9.11
CA THR A 61 14.50 -12.32 9.68
C THR A 61 14.86 -13.70 9.14
N LYS A 62 16.06 -13.83 8.59
CA LYS A 62 16.52 -15.09 8.03
C LYS A 62 16.83 -16.08 9.17
N PRO A 63 16.12 -17.24 9.24
CA PRO A 63 16.39 -18.24 10.26
C PRO A 63 17.65 -19.06 9.91
N LYS A 64 18.12 -19.86 10.87
CA LYS A 64 19.25 -20.77 10.64
C LYS A 64 18.95 -21.79 9.55
N ARG A 65 17.71 -22.25 9.46
CA ARG A 65 17.23 -23.15 8.42
C ARG A 65 16.14 -22.47 7.63
N LYS A 66 16.12 -22.68 6.31
CA LYS A 66 15.02 -22.19 5.48
C LYS A 66 13.80 -23.04 5.77
N THR A 67 12.74 -22.40 6.24
CA THR A 67 11.46 -23.02 6.50
C THR A 67 10.44 -22.57 5.47
N LYS A 68 9.34 -23.29 5.34
CA LYS A 68 8.22 -22.85 4.46
C LYS A 68 7.68 -21.51 4.91
N SER A 69 7.60 -21.29 6.22
CA SER A 69 7.12 -20.05 6.77
C SER A 69 8.00 -18.87 6.37
N TYR A 70 9.32 -19.04 6.48
CA TYR A 70 10.26 -18.00 6.07
C TYR A 70 10.15 -17.71 4.56
N LEU A 71 10.06 -18.74 3.74
CA LEU A 71 9.95 -18.57 2.29
C LEU A 71 8.66 -17.85 1.93
N TYR A 72 7.55 -18.19 2.60
CA TYR A 72 6.27 -17.51 2.38
C TYR A 72 6.38 -16.01 2.72
N GLU A 73 6.96 -15.70 3.88
CA GLU A 73 7.13 -14.31 4.30
C GLU A 73 8.05 -13.54 3.35
N ALA A 74 9.11 -14.18 2.86
CA ALA A 74 10.02 -13.55 1.92
C ALA A 74 9.31 -13.25 0.59
N TYR A 75 8.50 -14.18 0.08
CA TYR A 75 7.73 -13.97 -1.13
C TYR A 75 6.69 -12.87 -0.96
N GLU A 76 6.00 -12.85 0.19
CA GLU A 76 5.03 -11.79 0.49
C GLU A 76 5.71 -10.42 0.54
N TYR A 77 6.86 -10.36 1.18
CA TYR A 77 7.62 -9.11 1.25
C TYR A 77 8.00 -8.63 -0.16
N ALA A 78 8.51 -9.54 -1.00
CA ALA A 78 8.90 -9.19 -2.37
C ALA A 78 7.69 -8.73 -3.19
N ARG A 79 6.55 -9.40 -3.08
CA ARG A 79 5.31 -8.99 -3.76
C ARG A 79 4.87 -7.61 -3.32
N ASN A 80 4.88 -7.35 -2.01
CA ASN A 80 4.48 -6.06 -1.46
C ASN A 80 5.38 -4.93 -1.98
N GLN A 81 6.68 -5.16 -2.04
CA GLN A 81 7.60 -4.15 -2.59
C GLN A 81 7.28 -3.85 -4.06
N ALA A 82 6.98 -4.88 -4.86
CA ALA A 82 6.61 -4.71 -6.25
C ALA A 82 5.27 -3.98 -6.40
N LYS A 83 4.28 -4.32 -5.59
CA LYS A 83 2.98 -3.65 -5.56
C LYS A 83 3.13 -2.17 -5.24
N TRP A 84 3.91 -1.86 -4.21
CA TRP A 84 4.07 -0.48 -3.73
C TRP A 84 4.87 0.37 -4.70
N LYS A 85 5.84 -0.23 -5.36
CA LYS A 85 6.58 0.47 -6.42
C LYS A 85 5.65 0.82 -7.59
N ALA A 86 4.84 -0.14 -8.02
CA ALA A 86 3.86 0.10 -9.08
C ALA A 86 2.82 1.14 -8.67
N ALA A 87 2.37 1.09 -7.40
CA ALA A 87 1.43 2.06 -6.87
C ALA A 87 2.02 3.47 -6.82
N THR A 88 3.29 3.59 -6.45
CA THR A 88 3.98 4.87 -6.41
C THR A 88 4.05 5.49 -7.81
N GLU A 89 4.39 4.69 -8.81
CA GLU A 89 4.45 5.15 -10.20
C GLU A 89 3.06 5.52 -10.73
N TYR A 90 2.06 4.69 -10.42
CA TYR A 90 0.67 4.96 -10.79
C TYR A 90 0.19 6.29 -10.22
N CYS A 91 0.48 6.53 -8.93
CA CYS A 91 0.08 7.75 -8.25
C CYS A 91 0.80 8.97 -8.82
N LYS A 92 2.08 8.84 -9.14
CA LYS A 92 2.86 9.92 -9.69
C LYS A 92 2.28 10.41 -11.02
N ASP A 93 1.86 9.49 -11.89
CA ASP A 93 1.28 9.83 -13.18
C ASP A 93 -0.09 10.51 -13.05
N ARG A 94 -0.81 10.26 -11.95
CA ARG A 94 -2.18 10.73 -11.76
C ARG A 94 -2.32 11.79 -10.68
N LEU A 95 -1.20 12.30 -10.16
CA LEU A 95 -1.17 13.31 -9.10
C LEU A 95 -1.84 12.84 -7.81
N TYR A 96 -1.70 11.56 -7.49
CA TYR A 96 -2.06 10.99 -6.21
C TYR A 96 -0.81 10.83 -5.37
N GLU A 97 -0.98 10.69 -4.06
CA GLU A 97 0.09 10.27 -3.16
C GLU A 97 -0.20 8.86 -2.67
N PHE A 98 0.80 8.00 -2.69
CA PHE A 98 0.67 6.65 -2.17
C PHE A 98 1.24 6.59 -0.76
N LYS A 99 0.47 6.02 0.19
CA LYS A 99 0.89 5.87 1.57
C LYS A 99 0.65 4.45 2.05
N VAL A 100 1.62 3.89 2.76
CA VAL A 100 1.45 2.66 3.51
C VAL A 100 1.36 3.06 4.97
N MET A 101 0.22 2.76 5.60
CA MET A 101 -0.04 3.12 6.99
C MET A 101 0.00 1.89 7.87
N THR A 102 0.55 2.04 9.06
CA THR A 102 0.63 0.96 10.04
C THR A 102 -0.44 1.18 11.12
N GLU A 103 -0.59 0.19 11.99
CA GLU A 103 -1.49 0.27 13.13
C GLU A 103 -1.15 1.46 14.04
N ASP A 104 0.12 1.82 14.14
CA ASP A 104 0.55 2.96 14.96
C ASP A 104 0.00 4.28 14.40
N GLU A 105 0.06 4.43 13.09
CA GLU A 105 -0.40 5.64 12.41
C GLU A 105 -1.92 5.77 12.45
N LEU A 106 -2.61 4.63 12.51
CA LEU A 106 -4.07 4.60 12.60
C LEU A 106 -4.57 4.74 14.04
N GLY A 107 -3.66 4.71 15.04
CA GLY A 107 -4.03 4.79 16.44
C GLY A 107 -4.57 3.49 17.01
N ILE A 108 -4.42 2.40 16.31
CA ILE A 108 -4.83 1.07 16.76
C ILE A 108 -3.69 0.48 17.58
N LYS A 109 -4.01 0.01 18.78
CA LYS A 109 -3.01 -0.59 19.68
C LYS A 109 -3.33 -2.04 19.97
#